data_331249ec9daee63be9f690144280baaf
#
_entry.id   331249ec9daee63be9f690144280baaf
#
_cell.length_a   1.000
_cell.length_b   1.000
_cell.length_c   1.000
_cell.angle_alpha   90.00
_cell.angle_beta   90.00
_cell.angle_gamma   90.00
#
_symmetry.space_group_name_H-M   'P 1'
#
loop_
_entity.id
_entity.type
_entity.pdbx_description
1 polymer ?
#
loop_
_entity_poly.entity_id
_entity_poly.type
_entity_poly.pdbx_seq_one_letter_code
_entity_poly.pdbx_strand_id
1 'polypeptide(L)'
;MNIWTLGDAVVDLLPLSDMQYQACAGGAPFNVAVGTARLRSQSGFIGRVGDDDFGHFLKTTLSDSGVSTAGLQLDSQYRTSTVLVSLNGDGERGFTFLTNPSADQFLTPDGLPEFNDDILHFCSLALVAEVCRTTLATAIGKVKQRGGLLSFDVNLREQMWLDKRQMLDTVRQFSSQADILKLSEEEWYWMTGTHDFTRALDALKAFPAQLKLVTYGAQGAMVLWRDGVIHFNGYTVDSVDTTGAGDAFVAGLLAWIAQNGMPESFEQLHQAVAQAGTCGALATTRKGALTALPDTDALDAFISQFSLPDYEVKNV
;
A
#
# COMPACT_ATOMS: atom_id res chain seq x y z
N MET A 1 -5.25 -17.57 -1.07
CA MET A 1 -5.25 -16.76 0.17
C MET A 1 -6.14 -15.55 -0.04
N ASN A 2 -6.92 -15.12 0.96
CA ASN A 2 -7.61 -13.83 0.89
C ASN A 2 -6.62 -12.71 1.24
N ILE A 3 -6.90 -11.50 0.77
CA ILE A 3 -6.09 -10.33 1.09
C ILE A 3 -6.94 -9.38 1.93
N TRP A 4 -6.54 -9.16 3.17
CA TRP A 4 -7.10 -8.15 4.05
C TRP A 4 -6.17 -6.95 4.11
N THR A 5 -6.68 -5.76 3.83
CA THR A 5 -5.93 -4.52 4.00
C THR A 5 -6.44 -3.77 5.21
N LEU A 6 -5.55 -3.28 6.07
CA LEU A 6 -5.91 -2.57 7.29
C LEU A 6 -5.33 -1.16 7.30
N GLY A 7 -6.18 -0.18 7.54
CA GLY A 7 -5.74 1.20 7.73
C GLY A 7 -6.77 2.24 7.36
N ASP A 8 -6.28 3.35 6.83
CA ASP A 8 -7.05 4.53 6.50
C ASP A 8 -7.89 4.37 5.23
N ALA A 9 -9.09 4.93 5.28
CA ALA A 9 -9.92 5.25 4.15
C ALA A 9 -10.24 6.74 4.21
N VAL A 10 -9.92 7.47 3.16
CA VAL A 10 -10.02 8.92 3.15
C VAL A 10 -10.83 9.41 1.95
N VAL A 11 -11.42 10.59 2.07
CA VAL A 11 -11.97 11.30 0.93
C VAL A 11 -11.04 12.43 0.56
N ASP A 12 -10.42 12.32 -0.62
CA ASP A 12 -9.60 13.36 -1.21
C ASP A 12 -10.48 14.34 -1.96
N LEU A 13 -10.40 15.62 -1.59
CA LEU A 13 -11.05 16.72 -2.29
C LEU A 13 -10.08 17.28 -3.33
N LEU A 14 -10.23 16.84 -4.58
CA LEU A 14 -9.39 17.25 -5.70
C LEU A 14 -9.91 18.57 -6.31
N PRO A 15 -9.04 19.59 -6.51
CA PRO A 15 -9.47 20.84 -7.09
C PRO A 15 -9.89 20.66 -8.58
N LEU A 16 -11.02 21.23 -8.96
CA LEU A 16 -11.48 21.34 -10.34
C LEU A 16 -11.18 22.73 -10.91
N SER A 17 -11.86 23.75 -10.36
CA SER A 17 -11.67 25.17 -10.67
C SER A 17 -12.38 26.01 -9.61
N ASP A 18 -11.93 27.24 -9.38
CA ASP A 18 -12.64 28.28 -8.60
C ASP A 18 -13.27 27.80 -7.27
N MET A 19 -12.49 27.16 -6.41
CA MET A 19 -12.98 26.58 -5.14
C MET A 19 -14.03 25.45 -5.29
N GLN A 20 -14.10 24.83 -6.46
CA GLN A 20 -14.87 23.61 -6.68
C GLN A 20 -13.95 22.39 -6.53
N TYR A 21 -14.45 21.37 -5.87
CA TYR A 21 -13.70 20.15 -5.58
C TYR A 21 -14.51 18.91 -5.97
N GLN A 22 -13.80 17.91 -6.46
CA GLN A 22 -14.35 16.57 -6.66
C GLN A 22 -13.93 15.70 -5.48
N ALA A 23 -14.91 15.08 -4.81
CA ALA A 23 -14.65 14.08 -3.80
C ALA A 23 -14.24 12.76 -4.48
N CYS A 24 -13.08 12.24 -4.09
CA CYS A 24 -12.53 10.97 -4.58
C CYS A 24 -12.22 10.06 -3.39
N ALA A 25 -12.53 8.78 -3.51
CA ALA A 25 -12.10 7.79 -2.53
C ALA A 25 -10.59 7.56 -2.62
N GLY A 26 -9.92 7.43 -1.47
CA GLY A 26 -8.48 7.27 -1.35
C GLY A 26 -8.09 6.61 -0.03
N GLY A 27 -6.79 6.62 0.24
CA GLY A 27 -6.13 5.89 1.32
C GLY A 27 -5.34 4.72 0.74
N ALA A 28 -4.06 4.58 1.14
CA ALA A 28 -3.20 3.55 0.55
C ALA A 28 -3.76 2.13 0.75
N PRO A 29 -4.15 1.69 1.95
CA PRO A 29 -4.75 0.36 2.14
C PRO A 29 -6.09 0.20 1.39
N PHE A 30 -6.87 1.28 1.28
CA PHE A 30 -8.11 1.29 0.50
C PHE A 30 -7.84 1.05 -0.99
N ASN A 31 -6.85 1.74 -1.56
CA ASN A 31 -6.45 1.58 -2.95
C ASN A 31 -5.95 0.16 -3.21
N VAL A 32 -5.14 -0.41 -2.30
CA VAL A 32 -4.66 -1.79 -2.41
C VAL A 32 -5.82 -2.78 -2.36
N ALA A 33 -6.83 -2.58 -1.48
CA ALA A 33 -8.01 -3.44 -1.42
C ALA A 33 -8.75 -3.47 -2.76
N VAL A 34 -9.03 -2.29 -3.33
CA VAL A 34 -9.71 -2.19 -4.62
C VAL A 34 -8.85 -2.74 -5.76
N GLY A 35 -7.54 -2.46 -5.75
CA GLY A 35 -6.61 -2.97 -6.76
C GLY A 35 -6.57 -4.50 -6.78
N THR A 36 -6.45 -5.14 -5.62
CA THR A 36 -6.45 -6.61 -5.53
C THR A 36 -7.78 -7.23 -5.95
N ALA A 37 -8.92 -6.58 -5.62
CA ALA A 37 -10.24 -7.04 -6.09
C ALA A 37 -10.38 -6.94 -7.61
N ARG A 38 -9.90 -5.85 -8.25
CA ARG A 38 -9.88 -5.71 -9.72
C ARG A 38 -9.02 -6.76 -10.40
N LEU A 39 -7.99 -7.26 -9.71
CA LEU A 39 -7.15 -8.38 -10.15
C LEU A 39 -7.73 -9.75 -9.76
N ARG A 40 -9.04 -9.81 -9.47
CA ARG A 40 -9.81 -11.02 -9.16
C ARG A 40 -9.34 -11.78 -7.92
N SER A 41 -8.63 -11.13 -7.00
CA SER A 41 -8.33 -11.71 -5.69
C SER A 41 -9.51 -11.50 -4.75
N GLN A 42 -9.69 -12.43 -3.80
CA GLN A 42 -10.62 -12.20 -2.69
C GLN A 42 -10.01 -11.12 -1.78
N SER A 43 -10.65 -9.97 -1.73
CA SER A 43 -10.17 -8.79 -1.03
C SER A 43 -11.13 -8.33 0.04
N GLY A 44 -10.61 -7.88 1.18
CA GLY A 44 -11.37 -7.26 2.25
C GLY A 44 -10.66 -6.06 2.85
N PHE A 45 -11.43 -5.12 3.37
CA PHE A 45 -10.92 -3.91 4.01
C PHE A 45 -11.28 -3.87 5.49
N ILE A 46 -10.29 -3.57 6.31
CA ILE A 46 -10.40 -3.38 7.76
C ILE A 46 -10.05 -1.92 8.05
N GLY A 47 -11.03 -1.17 8.54
CA GLY A 47 -10.83 0.25 8.83
C GLY A 47 -12.03 0.82 9.57
N ARG A 48 -11.97 2.12 9.87
CA ARG A 48 -13.06 2.83 10.51
C ARG A 48 -13.29 4.16 9.83
N VAL A 49 -14.55 4.45 9.49
CA VAL A 49 -14.99 5.69 8.87
C VAL A 49 -16.13 6.27 9.67
N GLY A 50 -16.42 7.57 9.51
CA GLY A 50 -17.56 8.19 10.16
C GLY A 50 -18.89 7.60 9.66
N ASP A 51 -19.88 7.59 10.53
CA ASP A 51 -21.28 7.37 10.13
C ASP A 51 -21.81 8.69 9.54
N ASP A 52 -21.28 9.03 8.36
CA ASP A 52 -21.55 10.25 7.61
C ASP A 52 -21.56 9.96 6.10
N ASP A 53 -21.94 10.95 5.30
CA ASP A 53 -22.07 10.78 3.84
C ASP A 53 -20.77 10.33 3.17
N PHE A 54 -19.60 10.78 3.67
CA PHE A 54 -18.31 10.36 3.15
C PHE A 54 -17.97 8.92 3.56
N GLY A 55 -18.29 8.51 4.79
CA GLY A 55 -18.10 7.13 5.23
C GLY A 55 -18.98 6.16 4.46
N HIS A 56 -20.23 6.54 4.20
CA HIS A 56 -21.13 5.74 3.36
C HIS A 56 -20.67 5.69 1.89
N PHE A 57 -20.15 6.78 1.35
CA PHE A 57 -19.54 6.82 0.02
C PHE A 57 -18.36 5.85 -0.08
N LEU A 58 -17.44 5.86 0.88
CA LEU A 58 -16.29 4.95 0.92
C LEU A 58 -16.74 3.49 1.03
N LYS A 59 -17.70 3.19 1.91
CA LYS A 59 -18.27 1.84 2.07
C LYS A 59 -18.89 1.34 0.77
N THR A 60 -19.68 2.16 0.09
CA THR A 60 -20.30 1.84 -1.19
C THR A 60 -19.24 1.59 -2.27
N THR A 61 -18.21 2.44 -2.34
CA THR A 61 -17.10 2.29 -3.30
C THR A 61 -16.36 0.95 -3.11
N LEU A 62 -16.11 0.52 -1.87
CA LEU A 62 -15.52 -0.80 -1.58
C LEU A 62 -16.45 -1.93 -2.07
N SER A 63 -17.73 -1.87 -1.70
CA SER A 63 -18.70 -2.92 -2.04
C SER A 63 -18.88 -3.05 -3.55
N ASP A 64 -19.01 -1.93 -4.26
CA ASP A 64 -19.16 -1.89 -5.73
C ASP A 64 -17.90 -2.39 -6.44
N SER A 65 -16.74 -2.27 -5.79
CA SER A 65 -15.46 -2.81 -6.27
C SER A 65 -15.25 -4.30 -5.93
N GLY A 66 -16.21 -4.95 -5.27
CA GLY A 66 -16.12 -6.37 -4.88
C GLY A 66 -15.25 -6.62 -3.64
N VAL A 67 -14.94 -5.58 -2.86
CA VAL A 67 -14.18 -5.69 -1.61
C VAL A 67 -15.12 -5.99 -0.45
N SER A 68 -14.79 -6.99 0.36
CA SER A 68 -15.52 -7.28 1.60
C SER A 68 -15.39 -6.13 2.60
N THR A 69 -16.52 -5.63 3.06
CA THR A 69 -16.60 -4.58 4.10
C THR A 69 -16.87 -5.14 5.50
N ALA A 70 -16.69 -6.44 5.71
CA ALA A 70 -16.94 -7.09 7.00
C ALA A 70 -16.08 -6.54 8.15
N GLY A 71 -14.89 -6.00 7.83
CA GLY A 71 -13.99 -5.33 8.78
C GLY A 71 -14.14 -3.81 8.85
N LEU A 72 -15.10 -3.21 8.13
CA LEU A 72 -15.30 -1.77 8.13
C LEU A 72 -16.26 -1.34 9.25
N GLN A 73 -15.78 -0.51 10.17
CA GLN A 73 -16.54 0.06 11.26
C GLN A 73 -17.11 1.44 10.89
N LEU A 74 -18.34 1.73 11.31
CA LEU A 74 -18.94 3.07 11.24
C LEU A 74 -18.86 3.73 12.62
N ASP A 75 -18.38 4.96 12.67
CA ASP A 75 -18.21 5.74 13.90
C ASP A 75 -19.25 6.86 13.99
N SER A 76 -20.07 6.85 15.05
CA SER A 76 -21.08 7.88 15.27
C SER A 76 -20.53 9.18 15.91
N GLN A 77 -19.29 9.15 16.42
CA GLN A 77 -18.67 10.28 17.14
C GLN A 77 -17.64 11.02 16.29
N TYR A 78 -16.79 10.27 15.58
CA TYR A 78 -15.72 10.83 14.75
C TYR A 78 -16.11 10.82 13.26
N ARG A 79 -15.67 11.85 12.55
CA ARG A 79 -15.96 12.02 11.13
C ARG A 79 -14.98 11.25 10.27
N THR A 80 -15.40 10.98 9.04
CA THR A 80 -14.56 10.38 8.02
C THR A 80 -13.36 11.29 7.72
N SER A 81 -12.18 10.70 7.59
CA SER A 81 -10.95 11.40 7.20
C SER A 81 -11.15 12.08 5.84
N THR A 82 -10.90 13.37 5.80
CA THR A 82 -11.07 14.21 4.60
C THR A 82 -9.83 15.04 4.38
N VAL A 83 -9.29 14.99 3.17
CA VAL A 83 -8.06 15.66 2.78
C VAL A 83 -8.32 16.61 1.63
N LEU A 84 -7.95 17.87 1.81
CA LEU A 84 -7.92 18.85 0.74
C LEU A 84 -6.61 18.72 -0.02
N VAL A 85 -6.69 18.44 -1.31
CA VAL A 85 -5.53 18.40 -2.19
C VAL A 85 -5.37 19.74 -2.87
N SER A 86 -4.19 20.35 -2.75
CA SER A 86 -3.81 21.56 -3.46
C SER A 86 -2.72 21.24 -4.49
N LEU A 87 -2.71 22.00 -5.59
CA LEU A 87 -1.63 21.96 -6.58
C LEU A 87 -0.83 23.24 -6.45
N ASN A 88 0.45 23.13 -6.14
CA ASN A 88 1.36 24.26 -6.17
C ASN A 88 1.66 24.65 -7.62
N GLY A 89 2.18 25.88 -7.83
CA GLY A 89 2.48 26.40 -9.17
C GLY A 89 3.43 25.53 -10.01
N ASP A 90 4.23 24.70 -9.37
CA ASP A 90 5.16 23.74 -9.99
C ASP A 90 4.55 22.34 -10.19
N GLY A 91 3.23 22.17 -9.93
CA GLY A 91 2.51 20.90 -10.08
C GLY A 91 2.68 19.95 -8.88
N GLU A 92 3.40 20.32 -7.84
CA GLU A 92 3.50 19.53 -6.62
C GLU A 92 2.20 19.57 -5.82
N ARG A 93 1.85 18.42 -5.23
CA ARG A 93 0.63 18.28 -4.43
C ARG A 93 0.89 18.61 -2.97
N GLY A 94 0.07 19.50 -2.43
CA GLY A 94 -0.06 19.72 -1.00
C GLY A 94 -1.27 18.97 -0.45
N PHE A 95 -1.17 18.49 0.79
CA PHE A 95 -2.25 17.77 1.47
C PHE A 95 -2.59 18.47 2.79
N THR A 96 -3.83 18.89 2.94
CA THR A 96 -4.35 19.48 4.18
C THR A 96 -5.42 18.56 4.74
N PHE A 97 -5.16 17.96 5.90
CA PHE A 97 -6.13 17.14 6.61
C PHE A 97 -7.18 18.06 7.25
N LEU A 98 -8.42 17.97 6.78
CA LEU A 98 -9.53 18.79 7.27
C LEU A 98 -10.15 18.22 8.56
N THR A 99 -10.01 16.91 8.76
CA THR A 99 -10.57 16.19 9.91
C THR A 99 -9.43 15.65 10.77
N ASN A 100 -9.32 16.14 12.00
CA ASN A 100 -8.34 15.63 12.96
C ASN A 100 -8.85 15.90 14.41
N PRO A 101 -9.07 14.86 15.24
CA PRO A 101 -8.93 13.44 14.90
C PRO A 101 -10.06 12.93 13.99
N SER A 102 -9.74 11.93 13.16
CA SER A 102 -10.68 11.25 12.26
C SER A 102 -10.98 9.82 12.70
N ALA A 103 -12.06 9.25 12.21
CA ALA A 103 -12.57 7.95 12.65
C ALA A 103 -11.56 6.79 12.48
N ASP A 104 -10.72 6.83 11.43
CA ASP A 104 -9.69 5.81 11.15
C ASP A 104 -8.69 5.63 12.30
N GLN A 105 -8.46 6.68 13.10
CA GLN A 105 -7.55 6.62 14.24
C GLN A 105 -8.10 5.81 15.42
N PHE A 106 -9.41 5.51 15.43
CA PHE A 106 -10.11 4.84 16.52
C PHE A 106 -10.60 3.43 16.14
N LEU A 107 -9.97 2.79 15.16
CA LEU A 107 -10.26 1.41 14.80
C LEU A 107 -10.05 0.49 16.02
N THR A 108 -11.08 -0.31 16.35
CA THR A 108 -11.07 -1.22 17.51
C THR A 108 -11.03 -2.69 17.08
N PRO A 109 -10.56 -3.62 17.96
CA PRO A 109 -10.44 -5.03 17.62
C PRO A 109 -11.78 -5.75 17.38
N ASP A 110 -12.90 -5.20 17.86
CA ASP A 110 -14.21 -5.84 17.85
C ASP A 110 -14.75 -6.13 16.43
N GLY A 111 -14.28 -5.37 15.42
CA GLY A 111 -14.67 -5.52 14.04
C GLY A 111 -13.68 -6.32 13.20
N LEU A 112 -12.67 -6.94 13.80
CA LEU A 112 -11.71 -7.76 13.05
C LEU A 112 -12.41 -9.01 12.50
N PRO A 113 -12.23 -9.33 11.22
CA PRO A 113 -12.76 -10.56 10.64
C PRO A 113 -12.05 -11.80 11.20
N GLU A 114 -12.63 -12.95 10.94
CA GLU A 114 -11.91 -14.21 11.13
C GLU A 114 -10.87 -14.36 10.02
N PHE A 115 -9.64 -14.66 10.41
CA PHE A 115 -8.53 -14.89 9.49
C PHE A 115 -8.27 -16.39 9.33
N ASN A 116 -7.88 -16.78 8.13
CA ASN A 116 -7.29 -18.08 7.82
C ASN A 116 -5.78 -17.90 7.53
N ASP A 117 -5.23 -18.63 6.58
CA ASP A 117 -3.90 -18.44 6.00
C ASP A 117 -3.90 -17.23 5.03
N ASP A 118 -4.39 -16.09 5.50
CA ASP A 118 -4.62 -14.90 4.69
C ASP A 118 -3.40 -13.98 4.66
N ILE A 119 -3.39 -13.04 3.73
CA ILE A 119 -2.44 -11.93 3.70
C ILE A 119 -3.07 -10.74 4.43
N LEU A 120 -2.38 -10.20 5.43
CA LEU A 120 -2.71 -8.91 6.04
C LEU A 120 -1.73 -7.85 5.54
N HIS A 121 -2.24 -6.87 4.82
CA HIS A 121 -1.49 -5.70 4.36
C HIS A 121 -1.83 -4.47 5.16
N PHE A 122 -0.82 -3.63 5.47
CA PHE A 122 -1.00 -2.36 6.16
C PHE A 122 0.10 -1.35 5.77
N CYS A 123 -0.15 -0.07 6.08
CA CYS A 123 0.78 1.03 5.87
C CYS A 123 1.08 1.76 7.18
N SER A 124 2.09 2.66 7.20
CA SER A 124 2.54 3.33 8.43
C SER A 124 1.51 4.25 9.07
N LEU A 125 0.51 4.72 8.34
CA LEU A 125 -0.54 5.57 8.89
C LEU A 125 -1.37 4.85 9.97
N ALA A 126 -1.56 3.53 9.84
CA ALA A 126 -2.20 2.68 10.86
C ALA A 126 -1.40 2.59 12.17
N LEU A 127 -0.13 3.03 12.17
CA LEU A 127 0.75 3.00 13.33
C LEU A 127 0.74 4.29 14.15
N VAL A 128 0.17 5.38 13.63
CA VAL A 128 0.20 6.71 14.26
C VAL A 128 -0.61 6.73 15.55
N ALA A 129 -1.89 6.39 15.47
CA ALA A 129 -2.78 6.38 16.63
C ALA A 129 -2.62 5.08 17.44
N GLU A 130 -2.46 5.20 18.76
CA GLU A 130 -2.25 4.05 19.65
C GLU A 130 -3.37 3.01 19.56
N VAL A 131 -4.63 3.48 19.49
CA VAL A 131 -5.81 2.60 19.39
C VAL A 131 -5.75 1.77 18.10
N CYS A 132 -5.53 2.40 16.96
CA CYS A 132 -5.40 1.72 15.68
C CYS A 132 -4.19 0.77 15.67
N ARG A 133 -3.04 1.21 16.17
CA ARG A 133 -1.81 0.40 16.29
C ARG A 133 -2.03 -0.85 17.16
N THR A 134 -2.75 -0.75 18.27
CA THR A 134 -3.10 -1.87 19.14
C THR A 134 -4.02 -2.87 18.43
N THR A 135 -4.98 -2.37 17.65
CA THR A 135 -5.87 -3.20 16.83
C THR A 135 -5.09 -3.92 15.74
N LEU A 136 -4.19 -3.22 15.07
CA LEU A 136 -3.30 -3.83 14.08
C LEU A 136 -2.42 -4.93 14.71
N ALA A 137 -1.83 -4.68 15.88
CA ALA A 137 -1.03 -5.69 16.59
C ALA A 137 -1.88 -6.95 16.92
N THR A 138 -3.14 -6.76 17.28
CA THR A 138 -4.09 -7.86 17.51
C THR A 138 -4.37 -8.63 16.21
N ALA A 139 -4.61 -7.93 15.10
CA ALA A 139 -4.82 -8.55 13.78
C ALA A 139 -3.58 -9.35 13.33
N ILE A 140 -2.39 -8.78 13.48
CA ILE A 140 -1.10 -9.45 13.21
C ILE A 140 -1.00 -10.76 13.99
N GLY A 141 -1.30 -10.73 15.31
CA GLY A 141 -1.27 -11.93 16.15
C GLY A 141 -2.22 -13.03 15.64
N LYS A 142 -3.44 -12.65 15.26
CA LYS A 142 -4.44 -13.59 14.72
C LYS A 142 -4.01 -14.19 13.38
N VAL A 143 -3.49 -13.38 12.45
CA VAL A 143 -3.02 -13.84 11.13
C VAL A 143 -1.83 -14.79 11.27
N LYS A 144 -0.84 -14.44 12.10
CA LYS A 144 0.34 -15.30 12.34
C LYS A 144 -0.03 -16.63 12.97
N GLN A 145 -1.00 -16.67 13.89
CA GLN A 145 -1.50 -17.90 14.49
C GLN A 145 -2.13 -18.87 13.47
N ARG A 146 -2.59 -18.34 12.34
CA ARG A 146 -3.18 -19.13 11.24
C ARG A 146 -2.20 -19.45 10.11
N GLY A 147 -0.93 -19.05 10.24
CA GLY A 147 0.08 -19.27 9.20
C GLY A 147 0.02 -18.28 8.04
N GLY A 148 -0.74 -17.19 8.18
CA GLY A 148 -0.87 -16.16 7.16
C GLY A 148 0.36 -15.25 7.07
N LEU A 149 0.39 -14.42 6.03
CA LEU A 149 1.49 -13.53 5.69
C LEU A 149 1.20 -12.08 6.07
N LEU A 150 2.24 -11.35 6.44
CA LEU A 150 2.19 -9.92 6.71
C LEU A 150 2.89 -9.14 5.61
N SER A 151 2.18 -8.20 5.01
CA SER A 151 2.70 -7.26 4.02
C SER A 151 2.67 -5.85 4.60
N PHE A 152 3.83 -5.21 4.64
CA PHE A 152 3.98 -3.83 5.09
C PHE A 152 4.59 -2.96 3.99
N ASP A 153 3.82 -1.98 3.51
CA ASP A 153 4.32 -0.83 2.75
C ASP A 153 4.55 0.32 3.72
N VAL A 154 5.78 0.78 3.85
CA VAL A 154 6.12 1.84 4.80
C VAL A 154 5.29 3.09 4.54
N ASN A 155 5.17 3.52 3.30
CA ASN A 155 4.28 4.61 2.85
C ASN A 155 4.16 5.73 3.88
N LEU A 156 5.30 6.35 4.20
CA LEU A 156 5.47 7.25 5.34
C LEU A 156 4.68 8.56 5.17
N ARG A 157 4.06 9.01 6.25
CA ARG A 157 3.37 10.29 6.36
C ARG A 157 3.89 11.03 7.59
N GLU A 158 5.09 11.59 7.49
CA GLU A 158 5.80 12.24 8.62
C GLU A 158 4.97 13.32 9.32
N GLN A 159 4.15 14.05 8.56
CA GLN A 159 3.32 15.13 9.08
C GLN A 159 2.24 14.67 10.06
N MET A 160 1.94 13.37 10.09
CA MET A 160 0.95 12.79 11.00
C MET A 160 1.56 12.38 12.36
N TRP A 161 2.88 12.41 12.48
CA TRP A 161 3.59 12.01 13.69
C TRP A 161 4.02 13.22 14.51
N LEU A 162 3.73 13.20 15.80
CA LEU A 162 4.14 14.25 16.73
C LEU A 162 5.63 14.10 17.14
N ASP A 163 6.13 12.87 17.21
CA ASP A 163 7.50 12.53 17.60
C ASP A 163 8.19 11.70 16.52
N LYS A 164 9.21 12.29 15.88
CA LYS A 164 9.99 11.64 14.80
C LYS A 164 10.81 10.43 15.27
N ARG A 165 11.24 10.40 16.55
CA ARG A 165 11.97 9.25 17.10
C ARG A 165 10.99 8.10 17.32
N GLN A 166 9.85 8.35 17.96
CA GLN A 166 8.80 7.36 18.12
C GLN A 166 8.35 6.79 16.77
N MET A 167 8.22 7.64 15.75
CA MET A 167 7.91 7.22 14.38
C MET A 167 8.90 6.18 13.86
N LEU A 168 10.20 6.49 13.89
CA LEU A 168 11.24 5.59 13.38
C LEU A 168 11.26 4.26 14.14
N ASP A 169 11.23 4.30 15.47
CA ASP A 169 11.25 3.11 16.31
C ASP A 169 10.02 2.22 16.05
N THR A 170 8.82 2.84 15.92
CA THR A 170 7.58 2.12 15.64
C THR A 170 7.60 1.49 14.25
N VAL A 171 7.99 2.23 13.22
CA VAL A 171 8.07 1.71 11.84
C VAL A 171 9.06 0.54 11.78
N ARG A 172 10.23 0.64 12.38
CA ARG A 172 11.22 -0.46 12.46
C ARG A 172 10.67 -1.68 13.21
N GLN A 173 9.95 -1.48 14.30
CA GLN A 173 9.33 -2.56 15.07
C GLN A 173 8.33 -3.35 14.22
N PHE A 174 7.48 -2.67 13.45
CA PHE A 174 6.49 -3.35 12.59
C PHE A 174 7.14 -3.94 11.33
N SER A 175 8.16 -3.28 10.75
CA SER A 175 8.98 -3.84 9.66
C SER A 175 9.63 -5.17 10.05
N SER A 176 10.03 -5.33 11.31
CA SER A 176 10.62 -6.58 11.81
C SER A 176 9.62 -7.73 11.97
N GLN A 177 8.33 -7.49 11.74
CA GLN A 177 7.28 -8.50 11.80
C GLN A 177 6.79 -8.91 10.40
N ALA A 178 7.10 -8.12 9.37
CA ALA A 178 6.63 -8.33 8.02
C ALA A 178 7.32 -9.52 7.33
N ASP A 179 6.57 -10.25 6.52
CA ASP A 179 7.06 -11.26 5.59
C ASP A 179 7.41 -10.62 4.24
N ILE A 180 6.64 -9.59 3.86
CA ILE A 180 6.82 -8.77 2.67
C ILE A 180 6.97 -7.31 3.14
N LEU A 181 8.14 -6.71 2.88
CA LEU A 181 8.44 -5.33 3.25
C LEU A 181 8.72 -4.51 1.99
N LYS A 182 7.93 -3.48 1.75
CA LYS A 182 8.14 -2.56 0.63
C LYS A 182 8.43 -1.15 1.15
N LEU A 183 9.35 -0.48 0.49
CA LEU A 183 9.74 0.90 0.74
C LEU A 183 9.92 1.63 -0.59
N SER A 184 9.78 2.95 -0.60
CA SER A 184 10.42 3.80 -1.61
C SER A 184 11.92 3.95 -1.32
N GLU A 185 12.70 4.45 -2.29
CA GLU A 185 14.13 4.78 -2.09
C GLU A 185 14.33 5.76 -0.93
N GLU A 186 13.50 6.80 -0.86
CA GLU A 186 13.55 7.82 0.18
C GLU A 186 13.26 7.23 1.57
N GLU A 187 12.24 6.38 1.67
CA GLU A 187 11.88 5.68 2.91
C GLU A 187 12.96 4.70 3.35
N TRP A 188 13.61 4.04 2.41
CA TRP A 188 14.73 3.15 2.69
C TRP A 188 15.89 3.90 3.32
N TYR A 189 16.34 5.01 2.72
CA TYR A 189 17.40 5.84 3.30
C TYR A 189 16.99 6.48 4.62
N TRP A 190 15.75 6.95 4.73
CA TRP A 190 15.21 7.46 5.98
C TRP A 190 15.22 6.39 7.09
N MET A 191 14.73 5.19 6.81
CA MET A 191 14.63 4.10 7.78
C MET A 191 16.01 3.60 8.21
N THR A 192 17.00 3.59 7.33
CA THR A 192 18.36 3.12 7.63
C THR A 192 19.25 4.23 8.22
N GLY A 193 18.86 5.50 8.05
CA GLY A 193 19.59 6.66 8.57
C GLY A 193 20.88 6.95 7.81
N THR A 194 21.04 6.46 6.58
CA THR A 194 22.22 6.66 5.75
C THR A 194 21.88 6.67 4.27
N HIS A 195 22.57 7.51 3.49
CA HIS A 195 22.50 7.52 2.02
C HIS A 195 23.65 6.73 1.38
N ASP A 196 24.52 6.12 2.17
CA ASP A 196 25.51 5.18 1.66
C ASP A 196 24.82 3.86 1.28
N PHE A 197 24.85 3.51 -0.02
CA PHE A 197 24.13 2.37 -0.56
C PHE A 197 24.46 1.06 0.16
N THR A 198 25.76 0.79 0.40
CA THR A 198 26.20 -0.47 1.03
C THR A 198 25.71 -0.57 2.47
N ARG A 199 25.86 0.50 3.25
CA ARG A 199 25.38 0.53 4.65
C ARG A 199 23.86 0.44 4.73
N ALA A 200 23.14 1.13 3.85
CA ALA A 200 21.69 1.09 3.80
C ALA A 200 21.21 -0.33 3.41
N LEU A 201 21.89 -0.97 2.47
CA LEU A 201 21.58 -2.34 2.06
C LEU A 201 21.81 -3.34 3.21
N ASP A 202 22.94 -3.24 3.92
CA ASP A 202 23.24 -4.11 5.06
C ASP A 202 22.20 -3.93 6.18
N ALA A 203 21.78 -2.69 6.43
CA ALA A 203 20.73 -2.41 7.39
C ALA A 203 19.37 -2.99 6.95
N LEU A 204 19.04 -2.96 5.64
CA LEU A 204 17.83 -3.56 5.11
C LEU A 204 17.87 -5.10 5.15
N LYS A 205 19.04 -5.70 4.88
CA LYS A 205 19.25 -7.15 5.00
C LYS A 205 18.95 -7.67 6.41
N ALA A 206 19.17 -6.86 7.45
CA ALA A 206 18.92 -7.23 8.83
C ALA A 206 17.44 -7.43 9.18
N PHE A 207 16.50 -6.90 8.39
CA PHE A 207 15.08 -7.17 8.59
C PHE A 207 14.74 -8.61 8.16
N PRO A 208 13.92 -9.33 8.94
CA PRO A 208 13.65 -10.76 8.70
C PRO A 208 12.72 -11.05 7.53
N ALA A 209 12.11 -10.04 6.91
CA ALA A 209 11.18 -10.22 5.80
C ALA A 209 11.79 -11.09 4.69
N GLN A 210 11.01 -12.07 4.20
CA GLN A 210 11.44 -12.99 3.14
C GLN A 210 11.57 -12.28 1.79
N LEU A 211 10.74 -11.26 1.56
CA LEU A 211 10.74 -10.43 0.36
C LEU A 211 10.82 -8.96 0.76
N LYS A 212 11.90 -8.29 0.38
CA LYS A 212 12.08 -6.86 0.59
C LYS A 212 12.20 -6.16 -0.74
N LEU A 213 11.42 -5.10 -0.94
CA LEU A 213 11.36 -4.36 -2.19
C LEU A 213 11.64 -2.88 -1.93
N VAL A 214 12.51 -2.30 -2.72
CA VAL A 214 12.74 -0.85 -2.75
C VAL A 214 12.37 -0.35 -4.15
N THR A 215 11.37 0.52 -4.24
CA THR A 215 10.89 1.06 -5.51
C THR A 215 11.57 2.38 -5.84
N TYR A 216 11.95 2.56 -7.12
CA TYR A 216 12.64 3.71 -7.69
C TYR A 216 11.80 4.43 -8.75
N GLY A 217 10.47 4.42 -8.58
CA GLY A 217 9.55 5.01 -9.55
C GLY A 217 9.71 4.39 -10.95
N ALA A 218 9.93 5.22 -11.95
CA ALA A 218 10.09 4.77 -13.35
C ALA A 218 11.33 3.89 -13.59
N GLN A 219 12.29 3.89 -12.67
CA GLN A 219 13.49 3.05 -12.78
C GLN A 219 13.27 1.60 -12.32
N GLY A 220 12.09 1.29 -11.77
CA GLY A 220 11.74 -0.07 -11.38
C GLY A 220 11.91 -0.34 -9.89
N ALA A 221 12.41 -1.51 -9.53
CA ALA A 221 12.51 -1.94 -8.14
C ALA A 221 13.75 -2.81 -7.87
N MET A 222 14.40 -2.58 -6.76
CA MET A 222 15.38 -3.49 -6.18
C MET A 222 14.67 -4.47 -5.24
N VAL A 223 14.98 -5.73 -5.39
CA VAL A 223 14.39 -6.83 -4.61
C VAL A 223 15.50 -7.59 -3.89
N LEU A 224 15.35 -7.70 -2.57
CA LEU A 224 16.15 -8.61 -1.76
C LEU A 224 15.32 -9.87 -1.53
N TRP A 225 15.80 -10.97 -2.08
CA TRP A 225 15.14 -12.26 -2.00
C TRP A 225 16.19 -13.35 -1.78
N ARG A 226 16.02 -14.16 -0.73
CA ARG A 226 17.05 -15.07 -0.25
C ARG A 226 18.36 -14.29 -0.03
N ASP A 227 19.46 -14.74 -0.59
CA ASP A 227 20.78 -14.08 -0.49
C ASP A 227 21.08 -13.13 -1.67
N GLY A 228 20.11 -12.98 -2.60
CA GLY A 228 20.28 -12.19 -3.81
C GLY A 228 19.73 -10.76 -3.68
N VAL A 229 20.40 -9.84 -4.37
CA VAL A 229 19.93 -8.47 -4.61
C VAL A 229 19.75 -8.30 -6.11
N ILE A 230 18.51 -8.09 -6.55
CA ILE A 230 18.16 -8.06 -7.97
C ILE A 230 17.47 -6.74 -8.25
N HIS A 231 17.91 -6.03 -9.26
CA HIS A 231 17.23 -4.85 -9.77
C HIS A 231 16.42 -5.21 -11.01
N PHE A 232 15.12 -4.99 -10.96
CA PHE A 232 14.20 -5.14 -12.09
C PHE A 232 13.92 -3.76 -12.66
N ASN A 233 14.10 -3.59 -13.96
CA ASN A 233 13.84 -2.34 -14.65
C ASN A 233 12.34 -2.00 -14.64
N GLY A 234 12.03 -0.71 -14.64
CA GLY A 234 10.65 -0.24 -14.80
C GLY A 234 10.18 -0.33 -16.25
N TYR A 235 8.88 -0.31 -16.44
CA TYR A 235 8.28 -0.19 -17.77
C TYR A 235 8.23 1.28 -18.21
N THR A 236 8.55 1.53 -19.47
CA THR A 236 8.40 2.87 -20.06
C THR A 236 6.98 3.05 -20.54
N VAL A 237 6.28 4.02 -19.95
CA VAL A 237 4.90 4.39 -20.29
C VAL A 237 4.75 5.90 -20.34
N ASP A 238 3.71 6.38 -21.04
CA ASP A 238 3.35 7.80 -21.04
C ASP A 238 2.64 8.15 -19.71
N SER A 239 3.43 8.58 -18.74
CA SER A 239 2.94 8.90 -17.40
C SER A 239 2.16 10.22 -17.38
N VAL A 240 0.96 10.19 -16.80
CA VAL A 240 0.05 11.34 -16.62
C VAL A 240 -0.02 11.77 -15.17
N ASP A 241 -0.08 10.79 -14.24
CA ASP A 241 -0.23 11.02 -12.80
C ASP A 241 0.35 9.85 -12.02
N THR A 242 1.31 10.10 -11.15
CA THR A 242 1.98 9.03 -10.38
C THR A 242 1.25 8.65 -9.09
N THR A 243 0.12 9.28 -8.80
CA THR A 243 -0.65 9.01 -7.57
C THR A 243 -1.18 7.59 -7.57
N GLY A 244 -0.94 6.86 -6.48
CA GLY A 244 -1.40 5.47 -6.34
C GLY A 244 -0.56 4.43 -7.08
N ALA A 245 0.53 4.83 -7.78
CA ALA A 245 1.40 3.86 -8.46
C ALA A 245 2.03 2.84 -7.49
N GLY A 246 2.42 3.29 -6.29
CA GLY A 246 2.92 2.42 -5.22
C GLY A 246 1.85 1.44 -4.73
N ASP A 247 0.61 1.92 -4.55
CA ASP A 247 -0.52 1.10 -4.12
C ASP A 247 -0.87 0.06 -5.19
N ALA A 248 -0.86 0.46 -6.48
CA ALA A 248 -1.07 -0.45 -7.61
C ALA A 248 0.02 -1.51 -7.72
N PHE A 249 1.29 -1.13 -7.50
CA PHE A 249 2.42 -2.06 -7.43
C PHE A 249 2.19 -3.10 -6.33
N VAL A 250 1.83 -2.66 -5.13
CA VAL A 250 1.54 -3.57 -4.00
C VAL A 250 0.34 -4.46 -4.33
N ALA A 251 -0.74 -3.90 -4.89
CA ALA A 251 -1.91 -4.68 -5.27
C ALA A 251 -1.56 -5.79 -6.28
N GLY A 252 -0.75 -5.47 -7.29
CA GLY A 252 -0.25 -6.45 -8.27
C GLY A 252 0.59 -7.55 -7.63
N LEU A 253 1.52 -7.18 -6.72
CA LEU A 253 2.35 -8.14 -6.00
C LEU A 253 1.52 -9.07 -5.12
N LEU A 254 0.62 -8.51 -4.31
CA LEU A 254 -0.19 -9.30 -3.38
C LEU A 254 -1.21 -10.19 -4.11
N ALA A 255 -1.78 -9.72 -5.23
CA ALA A 255 -2.67 -10.54 -6.06
C ALA A 255 -1.92 -11.75 -6.64
N TRP A 256 -0.68 -11.57 -7.09
CA TRP A 256 0.16 -12.69 -7.56
C TRP A 256 0.45 -13.67 -6.42
N ILE A 257 0.87 -13.18 -5.26
CA ILE A 257 1.20 -14.01 -4.09
C ILE A 257 -0.04 -14.74 -3.57
N ALA A 258 -1.19 -14.10 -3.54
CA ALA A 258 -2.43 -14.74 -3.08
C ALA A 258 -2.84 -15.95 -3.93
N GLN A 259 -2.49 -15.94 -5.22
CA GLN A 259 -2.79 -17.01 -6.17
C GLN A 259 -1.73 -18.11 -6.20
N ASN A 260 -0.43 -17.73 -6.04
CA ASN A 260 0.70 -18.63 -6.30
C ASN A 260 1.52 -18.98 -5.05
N GLY A 261 1.28 -18.31 -3.92
CA GLY A 261 2.14 -18.37 -2.75
C GLY A 261 3.37 -17.46 -2.85
N MET A 262 4.22 -17.47 -1.84
CA MET A 262 5.51 -16.76 -1.88
C MET A 262 6.41 -17.37 -2.96
N PRO A 263 7.20 -16.54 -3.70
CA PRO A 263 8.06 -17.06 -4.77
C PRO A 263 9.09 -18.07 -4.26
N GLU A 264 9.09 -19.25 -4.83
CA GLU A 264 10.03 -20.34 -4.51
C GLU A 264 11.18 -20.46 -5.52
N SER A 265 11.01 -19.89 -6.71
CA SER A 265 12.03 -19.85 -7.77
C SER A 265 12.24 -18.43 -8.29
N PHE A 266 13.38 -18.21 -8.95
CA PHE A 266 13.66 -16.93 -9.58
C PHE A 266 12.62 -16.56 -10.66
N GLU A 267 12.13 -17.55 -11.40
CA GLU A 267 11.09 -17.35 -12.43
C GLU A 267 9.79 -16.84 -11.79
N GLN A 268 9.37 -17.43 -10.68
CA GLN A 268 8.20 -16.97 -9.92
C GLN A 268 8.40 -15.57 -9.34
N LEU A 269 9.61 -15.27 -8.83
CA LEU A 269 9.93 -13.92 -8.36
C LEU A 269 9.82 -12.91 -9.51
N HIS A 270 10.38 -13.24 -10.68
CA HIS A 270 10.34 -12.37 -11.85
C HIS A 270 8.90 -12.10 -12.30
N GLN A 271 8.05 -13.13 -12.34
CA GLN A 271 6.63 -12.98 -12.66
C GLN A 271 5.90 -12.11 -11.64
N ALA A 272 6.12 -12.31 -10.33
CA ALA A 272 5.50 -11.52 -9.28
C ALA A 272 5.89 -10.05 -9.37
N VAL A 273 7.18 -9.75 -9.57
CA VAL A 273 7.68 -8.38 -9.70
C VAL A 273 7.24 -7.74 -11.01
N ALA A 274 7.18 -8.51 -12.10
CA ALA A 274 6.67 -8.03 -13.39
C ALA A 274 5.19 -7.63 -13.29
N GLN A 275 4.35 -8.46 -12.66
CA GLN A 275 2.94 -8.10 -12.43
C GLN A 275 2.82 -6.84 -11.56
N ALA A 276 3.58 -6.75 -10.48
CA ALA A 276 3.62 -5.56 -9.62
C ALA A 276 4.04 -4.31 -10.40
N GLY A 277 5.13 -4.39 -11.16
CA GLY A 277 5.65 -3.29 -11.99
C GLY A 277 4.66 -2.86 -13.08
N THR A 278 3.99 -3.82 -13.73
CA THR A 278 2.95 -3.53 -14.72
C THR A 278 1.78 -2.77 -14.09
N CYS A 279 1.31 -3.21 -12.93
CA CYS A 279 0.21 -2.51 -12.23
C CYS A 279 0.63 -1.09 -11.85
N GLY A 280 1.84 -0.91 -11.32
CA GLY A 280 2.39 0.41 -11.00
C GLY A 280 2.50 1.31 -12.23
N ALA A 281 3.03 0.80 -13.34
CA ALA A 281 3.18 1.55 -14.58
C ALA A 281 1.81 1.95 -15.17
N LEU A 282 0.87 1.01 -15.29
CA LEU A 282 -0.48 1.28 -15.79
C LEU A 282 -1.21 2.33 -14.96
N ALA A 283 -1.08 2.31 -13.63
CA ALA A 283 -1.69 3.31 -12.75
C ALA A 283 -1.18 4.72 -13.04
N THR A 284 0.05 4.89 -13.58
CA THR A 284 0.55 6.23 -13.92
C THR A 284 -0.02 6.80 -15.21
N THR A 285 -0.64 5.99 -16.07
CA THR A 285 -1.14 6.42 -17.39
C THR A 285 -2.48 7.18 -17.35
N ARG A 286 -3.12 7.26 -16.18
CA ARG A 286 -4.41 7.92 -15.97
C ARG A 286 -4.38 8.80 -14.72
N LYS A 287 -5.29 9.76 -14.64
CA LYS A 287 -5.43 10.63 -13.46
C LYS A 287 -6.15 9.91 -12.32
N GLY A 288 -5.66 10.16 -11.10
CA GLY A 288 -6.26 9.72 -9.83
C GLY A 288 -5.81 8.32 -9.41
N ALA A 289 -5.70 8.08 -8.11
CA ALA A 289 -5.21 6.82 -7.56
C ALA A 289 -6.17 5.66 -7.85
N LEU A 290 -7.41 5.75 -7.38
CA LEU A 290 -8.37 4.66 -7.47
C LEU A 290 -8.84 4.39 -8.91
N THR A 291 -9.10 5.45 -9.67
CA THR A 291 -9.59 5.36 -11.07
C THR A 291 -8.57 4.77 -12.02
N ALA A 292 -7.28 4.95 -11.72
CA ALA A 292 -6.16 4.49 -12.52
C ALA A 292 -5.74 3.04 -12.25
N LEU A 293 -6.22 2.42 -11.16
CA LEU A 293 -5.88 1.02 -10.84
C LEU A 293 -6.30 0.10 -11.99
N PRO A 294 -5.38 -0.73 -12.52
CA PRO A 294 -5.69 -1.66 -13.59
C PRO A 294 -6.61 -2.80 -13.12
N ASP A 295 -7.34 -3.36 -14.06
CA ASP A 295 -8.01 -4.65 -13.94
C ASP A 295 -7.21 -5.75 -14.64
N THR A 296 -7.70 -7.00 -14.55
CA THR A 296 -7.06 -8.15 -15.17
C THR A 296 -6.93 -7.99 -16.68
N ASP A 297 -7.94 -7.43 -17.35
CA ASP A 297 -7.94 -7.31 -18.81
C ASP A 297 -6.87 -6.29 -19.27
N ALA A 298 -6.71 -5.17 -18.56
CA ALA A 298 -5.66 -4.20 -18.81
C ALA A 298 -4.26 -4.79 -18.52
N LEU A 299 -4.13 -5.58 -17.45
CA LEU A 299 -2.90 -6.28 -17.10
C LEU A 299 -2.50 -7.27 -18.20
N ASP A 300 -3.42 -8.15 -18.64
CA ASP A 300 -3.19 -9.16 -19.66
C ASP A 300 -2.84 -8.52 -21.01
N ALA A 301 -3.54 -7.45 -21.40
CA ALA A 301 -3.26 -6.69 -22.59
C ALA A 301 -1.84 -6.10 -22.59
N PHE A 302 -1.40 -5.55 -21.44
CA PHE A 302 -0.07 -4.98 -21.31
C PHE A 302 1.01 -6.08 -21.39
N ILE A 303 0.88 -7.16 -20.62
CA ILE A 303 1.83 -8.28 -20.60
C ILE A 303 1.95 -8.94 -21.98
N SER A 304 0.87 -8.97 -22.77
CA SER A 304 0.90 -9.53 -24.13
C SER A 304 1.71 -8.67 -25.11
N GLN A 305 1.89 -7.38 -24.83
CA GLN A 305 2.60 -6.42 -25.70
C GLN A 305 4.04 -6.19 -25.28
N PHE A 306 4.35 -6.36 -24.01
CA PHE A 306 5.66 -6.11 -23.43
C PHE A 306 6.25 -7.42 -22.88
N SER A 307 7.56 -7.61 -23.09
CA SER A 307 8.30 -8.67 -22.41
C SER A 307 8.35 -8.42 -20.91
N LEU A 308 8.65 -9.47 -20.12
CA LEU A 308 9.00 -9.30 -18.71
C LEU A 308 10.15 -8.28 -18.60
N PRO A 309 10.20 -7.48 -17.52
CA PRO A 309 11.22 -6.45 -17.37
C PRO A 309 12.61 -7.09 -17.32
N ASP A 310 13.58 -6.42 -17.94
CA ASP A 310 14.97 -6.79 -17.78
C ASP A 310 15.40 -6.66 -16.32
N TYR A 311 16.39 -7.45 -15.94
CA TYR A 311 16.89 -7.42 -14.55
C TYR A 311 18.43 -7.48 -14.51
N GLU A 312 18.98 -6.99 -13.42
CA GLU A 312 20.41 -7.06 -13.11
C GLU A 312 20.61 -7.66 -11.72
N VAL A 313 21.41 -8.72 -11.61
CA VAL A 313 21.81 -9.28 -10.32
C VAL A 313 23.01 -8.49 -9.80
N LYS A 314 22.86 -7.84 -8.66
CA LYS A 314 23.93 -7.09 -8.02
C LYS A 314 24.77 -8.03 -7.16
N ASN A 315 26.04 -8.16 -7.48
CA ASN A 315 27.03 -8.83 -6.63
C ASN A 315 27.41 -7.86 -5.49
N VAL A 316 26.86 -8.06 -4.28
CA VAL A 316 27.05 -7.18 -3.12
C VAL A 316 27.50 -8.00 -1.92
#